data_f596d0d0627b2401ae029f98151241af
#
_entry.id   f596d0d0627b2401ae029f98151241af
#
_cell.length_a   1.000
_cell.length_b   1.000
_cell.length_c   1.000
_cell.angle_alpha   90.00
_cell.angle_beta   90.00
_cell.angle_gamma   90.00
#
_symmetry.space_group_name_H-M   'P 1'
#
loop_
_entity.id
_entity.type
_entity.pdbx_description
1 polymer ?
#
loop_
_entity_poly.entity_id
_entity_poly.type
_entity_poly.pdbx_seq_one_letter_code
_entity_poly.pdbx_strand_id
1 'polypeptide(L)'
;FSTNKSLITVPQKQDTKFTVSETEKDVKITTSEITAAVSLTTGEIVFTDKTGKVILNEDNGGKTFKAIEVEGTKGYEIRQVFQSPNDEAFYGLGQHQADEFNYKGRNEELFQYNTKVSVPFVISNKNYGILWDNYSLSRFGDSRGYANLDEAFKLVDKTGKAGGLTGTYIPSPRTNLKTIVRTEPNIYFEDLKTIKNLPKDFPLMGSNVTYEGTFEPQESGLFHFYLYYAGYMKVYINNELVVPERWRTAWNPNGYKFALELKKGTTIPLKIEWEPDGGDSYCGLRVLTPIAPEEQNKLAIFSEMGDEIDYYFIAGNNMDEVISGYRTITGKAPIMPKWAMGYWQSRERYKTQDEVVGTLREFRERQIPIDNIVQDWSYWPENAWGSHEFDLNRFPNPKKMVDDIHSMNAHLMISVWPKFYRTTEHFKEFDERGWMYQQAIKDSICDWTGPGYVGSFYDAYSEGAQKLFWQQLKDHLYHLGIDAWWMDASEPNVRDCTDMDYRKALCGPTALGPSTKYFNAYSLMNAKAIYEGLREEDPDTRVFQLTRSGFSGLQRYSTATWSG
;
A
#
# COMPACT_ATOMS: atom_id res chain seq x y z
N PHE A 1 -14.02 -20.89 -14.72
CA PHE A 1 -12.75 -20.19 -14.80
C PHE A 1 -13.00 -18.78 -15.35
N SER A 2 -12.36 -17.77 -14.73
CA SER A 2 -12.40 -16.41 -15.23
C SER A 2 -11.75 -16.32 -16.62
N THR A 3 -12.33 -15.51 -17.48
CA THR A 3 -11.75 -15.17 -18.79
C THR A 3 -10.92 -13.89 -18.72
N ASN A 4 -10.87 -13.25 -17.54
CA ASN A 4 -10.13 -12.01 -17.33
C ASN A 4 -8.62 -12.29 -17.40
N LYS A 5 -7.90 -11.42 -18.10
CA LYS A 5 -6.44 -11.49 -18.13
C LYS A 5 -5.87 -10.97 -16.82
N SER A 6 -4.88 -11.68 -16.28
CA SER A 6 -4.11 -11.19 -15.15
C SER A 6 -3.43 -9.85 -15.49
N LEU A 7 -3.46 -8.92 -14.54
CA LEU A 7 -2.73 -7.65 -14.64
C LEU A 7 -1.25 -7.80 -14.32
N ILE A 8 -0.88 -8.83 -13.56
CA ILE A 8 0.48 -8.99 -13.02
C ILE A 8 1.34 -9.97 -13.80
N THR A 9 0.75 -10.88 -14.57
CA THR A 9 1.50 -11.87 -15.33
C THR A 9 1.71 -11.45 -16.78
N VAL A 10 2.74 -12.03 -17.39
CA VAL A 10 3.01 -11.88 -18.83
C VAL A 10 2.83 -13.22 -19.53
N PRO A 11 2.48 -13.22 -20.84
CA PRO A 11 2.34 -14.45 -21.60
C PRO A 11 3.59 -15.34 -21.51
N GLN A 12 3.42 -16.62 -21.17
CA GLN A 12 4.48 -17.59 -21.07
C GLN A 12 4.57 -18.42 -22.35
N LYS A 13 5.79 -18.76 -22.79
CA LYS A 13 5.96 -19.80 -23.80
C LYS A 13 5.73 -21.16 -23.16
N GLN A 14 4.83 -21.94 -23.70
CA GLN A 14 4.52 -23.28 -23.22
C GLN A 14 5.50 -24.32 -23.80
N ASP A 15 6.75 -24.26 -23.33
CA ASP A 15 7.78 -25.22 -23.76
C ASP A 15 8.02 -26.34 -22.73
N THR A 16 7.37 -26.25 -21.55
CA THR A 16 7.54 -27.23 -20.48
C THR A 16 6.78 -28.52 -20.79
N LYS A 17 7.49 -29.63 -20.86
CA LYS A 17 6.89 -30.96 -20.97
C LYS A 17 6.29 -31.36 -19.63
N PHE A 18 5.05 -31.80 -19.64
CA PHE A 18 4.38 -32.36 -18.48
C PHE A 18 3.54 -33.56 -18.87
N THR A 19 3.22 -34.39 -17.89
CA THR A 19 2.29 -35.50 -18.02
C THR A 19 1.10 -35.28 -17.10
N VAL A 20 -0.06 -35.77 -17.53
CA VAL A 20 -1.27 -35.77 -16.69
C VAL A 20 -1.64 -37.23 -16.46
N SER A 21 -1.86 -37.60 -15.21
CA SER A 21 -2.40 -38.90 -14.83
C SER A 21 -3.60 -38.70 -13.89
N GLU A 22 -4.59 -39.56 -14.07
CA GLU A 22 -5.84 -39.50 -13.28
C GLU A 22 -6.04 -40.85 -12.58
N THR A 23 -6.47 -40.78 -11.32
CA THR A 23 -6.92 -41.93 -10.52
C THR A 23 -8.35 -41.67 -10.05
N GLU A 24 -8.94 -42.62 -9.34
CA GLU A 24 -10.26 -42.38 -8.70
C GLU A 24 -10.24 -41.29 -7.63
N LYS A 25 -9.05 -40.89 -7.14
CA LYS A 25 -8.89 -39.97 -6.00
C LYS A 25 -8.26 -38.64 -6.38
N ASP A 26 -7.39 -38.62 -7.37
CA ASP A 26 -6.59 -37.45 -7.72
C ASP A 26 -6.29 -37.33 -9.22
N VAL A 27 -6.03 -36.07 -9.63
CA VAL A 27 -5.38 -35.76 -10.91
C VAL A 27 -4.00 -35.21 -10.60
N LYS A 28 -2.96 -35.76 -11.25
CA LYS A 28 -1.56 -35.34 -11.10
C LYS A 28 -1.04 -34.72 -12.38
N ILE A 29 -0.46 -33.53 -12.25
CA ILE A 29 0.29 -32.85 -13.29
C ILE A 29 1.76 -32.93 -12.89
N THR A 30 2.57 -33.64 -13.68
CA THR A 30 3.98 -33.93 -13.36
C THR A 30 4.90 -33.32 -14.41
N THR A 31 5.86 -32.54 -13.97
CA THR A 31 7.01 -32.04 -14.74
C THR A 31 8.26 -32.86 -14.36
N SER A 32 9.43 -32.47 -14.89
CA SER A 32 10.71 -33.09 -14.48
C SER A 32 11.11 -32.80 -13.03
N GLU A 33 10.58 -31.70 -12.44
CA GLU A 33 11.03 -31.21 -11.11
C GLU A 33 9.94 -31.29 -10.04
N ILE A 34 8.68 -31.08 -10.40
CA ILE A 34 7.56 -31.00 -9.45
C ILE A 34 6.34 -31.77 -9.96
N THR A 35 5.54 -32.23 -9.01
CA THR A 35 4.19 -32.75 -9.25
C THR A 35 3.17 -31.97 -8.46
N ALA A 36 2.10 -31.51 -9.11
CA ALA A 36 0.89 -30.99 -8.46
C ALA A 36 -0.19 -32.08 -8.49
N ALA A 37 -0.62 -32.54 -7.32
CA ALA A 37 -1.69 -33.53 -7.17
C ALA A 37 -2.95 -32.82 -6.64
N VAL A 38 -4.03 -32.88 -7.42
CA VAL A 38 -5.33 -32.27 -7.09
C VAL A 38 -6.29 -33.36 -6.64
N SER A 39 -6.78 -33.29 -5.41
CA SER A 39 -7.79 -34.19 -4.86
C SER A 39 -9.13 -34.01 -5.57
N LEU A 40 -9.70 -35.06 -6.13
CA LEU A 40 -11.03 -35.05 -6.76
C LEU A 40 -12.17 -34.95 -5.74
N THR A 41 -11.88 -35.22 -4.47
CA THR A 41 -12.88 -35.17 -3.40
C THR A 41 -12.95 -33.79 -2.73
N THR A 42 -11.78 -33.17 -2.48
CA THR A 42 -11.68 -31.94 -1.68
C THR A 42 -11.24 -30.72 -2.52
N GLY A 43 -10.70 -30.93 -3.72
CA GLY A 43 -10.07 -29.88 -4.52
C GLY A 43 -8.73 -29.38 -3.95
N GLU A 44 -8.21 -30.02 -2.92
CA GLU A 44 -6.94 -29.70 -2.27
C GLU A 44 -5.77 -30.00 -3.23
N ILE A 45 -4.77 -29.14 -3.24
CA ILE A 45 -3.57 -29.30 -4.07
C ILE A 45 -2.35 -29.56 -3.18
N VAL A 46 -1.60 -30.60 -3.52
CA VAL A 46 -0.32 -30.94 -2.89
C VAL A 46 0.78 -30.84 -3.93
N PHE A 47 1.80 -30.03 -3.62
CA PHE A 47 3.00 -29.90 -4.45
C PHE A 47 4.13 -30.74 -3.86
N THR A 48 4.71 -31.61 -4.68
CA THR A 48 5.85 -32.45 -4.30
C THR A 48 7.02 -32.24 -5.25
N ASP A 49 8.24 -32.46 -4.76
CA ASP A 49 9.44 -32.52 -5.58
C ASP A 49 9.53 -33.86 -6.37
N LYS A 50 10.54 -33.97 -7.18
CA LYS A 50 10.81 -35.20 -7.98
C LYS A 50 11.09 -36.45 -7.16
N THR A 51 11.37 -36.31 -5.86
CA THR A 51 11.55 -37.44 -4.93
C THR A 51 10.25 -37.85 -4.24
N GLY A 52 9.18 -37.08 -4.42
CA GLY A 52 7.88 -37.25 -3.75
C GLY A 52 7.79 -36.57 -2.38
N LYS A 53 8.80 -35.79 -1.98
CA LYS A 53 8.75 -34.99 -0.76
C LYS A 53 7.80 -33.82 -0.95
N VAL A 54 6.87 -33.62 0.01
CA VAL A 54 5.95 -32.47 0.00
C VAL A 54 6.73 -31.16 0.16
N ILE A 55 6.45 -30.21 -0.73
CA ILE A 55 6.98 -28.84 -0.68
C ILE A 55 5.92 -27.91 -0.07
N LEU A 56 4.69 -27.96 -0.59
CA LEU A 56 3.57 -27.16 -0.12
C LEU A 56 2.30 -28.01 -0.17
N ASN A 57 1.46 -27.86 0.84
CA ASN A 57 0.17 -28.53 0.93
C ASN A 57 -0.92 -27.54 1.28
N GLU A 58 -1.99 -27.49 0.49
CA GLU A 58 -3.20 -26.77 0.91
C GLU A 58 -3.83 -27.47 2.12
N ASP A 59 -4.44 -26.69 3.02
CA ASP A 59 -5.15 -27.26 4.17
C ASP A 59 -6.50 -27.82 3.74
N ASN A 60 -6.86 -28.97 4.29
CA ASN A 60 -8.15 -29.59 4.00
C ASN A 60 -9.31 -28.70 4.47
N GLY A 61 -10.21 -28.34 3.56
CA GLY A 61 -11.28 -27.38 3.83
C GLY A 61 -10.80 -25.94 3.97
N GLY A 62 -9.54 -25.65 3.63
CA GLY A 62 -8.92 -24.31 3.73
C GLY A 62 -9.38 -23.31 2.68
N LYS A 63 -10.16 -23.72 1.68
CA LYS A 63 -10.75 -22.84 0.66
C LYS A 63 -12.12 -22.34 1.11
N THR A 64 -12.29 -21.02 1.15
CA THR A 64 -13.59 -20.43 1.44
C THR A 64 -13.95 -19.36 0.42
N PHE A 65 -15.23 -19.35 0.05
CA PHE A 65 -15.84 -18.36 -0.83
C PHE A 65 -17.10 -17.85 -0.15
N LYS A 66 -17.12 -16.57 0.21
CA LYS A 66 -18.31 -15.93 0.75
C LYS A 66 -18.83 -14.95 -0.30
N ALA A 67 -20.01 -15.21 -0.85
CA ALA A 67 -20.61 -14.35 -1.86
C ALA A 67 -20.82 -12.93 -1.35
N ILE A 68 -20.42 -11.96 -2.15
CA ILE A 68 -20.60 -10.53 -1.91
C ILE A 68 -21.07 -9.83 -3.18
N GLU A 69 -21.62 -8.63 -3.02
CA GLU A 69 -21.95 -7.74 -4.12
C GLU A 69 -21.48 -6.33 -3.77
N VAL A 70 -20.65 -5.73 -4.62
CA VAL A 70 -20.09 -4.39 -4.44
C VAL A 70 -20.37 -3.58 -5.70
N GLU A 71 -21.05 -2.44 -5.57
CA GLU A 71 -21.40 -1.55 -6.69
C GLU A 71 -22.12 -2.30 -7.83
N GLY A 72 -22.99 -3.26 -7.49
CA GLY A 72 -23.72 -4.10 -8.45
C GLY A 72 -22.90 -5.21 -9.11
N THR A 73 -21.62 -5.35 -8.76
CA THR A 73 -20.76 -6.43 -9.22
C THR A 73 -20.71 -7.56 -8.20
N LYS A 74 -21.03 -8.77 -8.65
CA LYS A 74 -20.95 -9.98 -7.82
C LYS A 74 -19.53 -10.52 -7.77
N GLY A 75 -19.14 -11.05 -6.63
CA GLY A 75 -17.83 -11.68 -6.39
C GLY A 75 -17.85 -12.44 -5.07
N TYR A 76 -16.65 -12.72 -4.56
CA TYR A 76 -16.48 -13.45 -3.30
C TYR A 76 -15.41 -12.78 -2.44
N GLU A 77 -15.65 -12.72 -1.13
CA GLU A 77 -14.52 -12.75 -0.19
C GLU A 77 -13.89 -14.14 -0.33
N ILE A 78 -12.59 -14.19 -0.53
CA ILE A 78 -11.88 -15.44 -0.77
C ILE A 78 -10.79 -15.66 0.29
N ARG A 79 -10.61 -16.91 0.67
CA ARG A 79 -9.55 -17.32 1.60
C ARG A 79 -8.98 -18.66 1.18
N GLN A 80 -7.65 -18.77 1.18
CA GLN A 80 -6.90 -20.00 1.00
C GLN A 80 -6.02 -20.24 2.22
N VAL A 81 -5.99 -21.45 2.72
CA VAL A 81 -5.13 -21.87 3.82
C VAL A 81 -4.16 -22.94 3.33
N PHE A 82 -2.91 -22.84 3.78
CA PHE A 82 -1.85 -23.81 3.54
C PHE A 82 -1.33 -24.33 4.87
N GLN A 83 -0.87 -25.59 4.86
CA GLN A 83 -0.08 -26.14 5.95
C GLN A 83 1.27 -25.43 5.99
N SER A 84 1.72 -25.07 7.18
CA SER A 84 2.98 -24.33 7.36
C SER A 84 3.66 -24.82 8.65
N PRO A 85 4.70 -25.65 8.58
CA PRO A 85 5.37 -26.19 9.75
C PRO A 85 6.05 -25.10 10.59
N ASN A 86 6.28 -25.38 11.89
CA ASN A 86 6.82 -24.40 12.84
C ASN A 86 8.18 -23.81 12.46
N ASP A 87 9.00 -24.56 11.74
CA ASP A 87 10.34 -24.15 11.28
C ASP A 87 10.31 -23.38 9.96
N GLU A 88 9.13 -23.05 9.45
CA GLU A 88 8.97 -22.25 8.25
C GLU A 88 9.03 -20.75 8.56
N ALA A 89 9.63 -19.99 7.65
CA ALA A 89 9.72 -18.54 7.67
C ALA A 89 9.32 -17.97 6.31
N PHE A 90 8.66 -16.82 6.31
CA PHE A 90 8.19 -16.14 5.10
C PHE A 90 8.78 -14.74 4.98
N TYR A 91 9.24 -14.39 3.78
CA TYR A 91 9.85 -13.11 3.44
C TYR A 91 9.22 -12.53 2.20
N GLY A 92 9.14 -11.19 2.09
CA GLY A 92 8.57 -10.52 0.93
C GLY A 92 7.43 -9.58 1.25
N LEU A 93 6.29 -9.67 0.55
CA LEU A 93 5.07 -8.88 0.68
C LEU A 93 5.22 -7.40 0.31
N GLY A 94 6.35 -6.97 -0.20
CA GLY A 94 6.63 -5.59 -0.59
C GLY A 94 7.49 -4.84 0.41
N GLN A 95 7.16 -3.57 0.66
CA GLN A 95 7.93 -2.66 1.51
C GLN A 95 6.99 -2.09 2.58
N HIS A 96 7.24 -2.43 3.83
CA HIS A 96 6.44 -2.04 4.97
C HIS A 96 7.33 -1.39 6.03
N GLN A 97 6.84 -0.33 6.68
CA GLN A 97 7.51 0.27 7.84
C GLN A 97 7.12 -0.50 9.12
N ALA A 98 7.48 -1.76 9.19
CA ALA A 98 7.26 -2.63 10.34
C ALA A 98 8.59 -3.24 10.79
N ASP A 99 8.72 -3.51 12.09
CA ASP A 99 9.90 -4.18 12.67
C ASP A 99 9.82 -5.72 12.46
N GLU A 100 9.28 -6.13 11.31
CA GLU A 100 9.02 -7.54 11.00
C GLU A 100 9.84 -7.98 9.79
N PHE A 101 10.69 -8.96 10.01
CA PHE A 101 11.48 -9.58 8.95
C PHE A 101 10.87 -10.91 8.51
N ASN A 102 10.33 -11.69 9.45
CA ASN A 102 9.67 -12.96 9.19
C ASN A 102 8.16 -12.82 9.45
N TYR A 103 7.36 -13.04 8.41
CA TYR A 103 5.90 -12.92 8.47
C TYR A 103 5.17 -14.18 8.95
N LYS A 104 5.88 -15.25 9.37
CA LYS A 104 5.27 -16.45 9.96
C LYS A 104 4.47 -16.08 11.21
N GLY A 105 3.18 -16.45 11.25
CA GLY A 105 2.28 -16.16 12.38
C GLY A 105 1.96 -14.67 12.58
N ARG A 106 2.25 -13.84 11.58
CA ARG A 106 1.88 -12.42 11.59
C ARG A 106 0.59 -12.20 10.82
N ASN A 107 -0.05 -11.06 11.06
CA ASN A 107 -1.12 -10.53 10.24
C ASN A 107 -0.57 -9.33 9.48
N GLU A 108 -0.50 -9.41 8.15
CA GLU A 108 -0.10 -8.29 7.32
C GLU A 108 -1.21 -7.94 6.34
N GLU A 109 -1.71 -6.71 6.45
CA GLU A 109 -2.69 -6.17 5.51
C GLU A 109 -1.96 -5.61 4.30
N LEU A 110 -2.35 -6.07 3.12
CA LEU A 110 -1.75 -5.70 1.86
C LEU A 110 -2.63 -4.67 1.14
N PHE A 111 -2.27 -3.41 1.27
CA PHE A 111 -2.85 -2.29 0.54
C PHE A 111 -1.80 -1.21 0.32
N GLN A 112 -1.99 -0.40 -0.73
CA GLN A 112 -1.06 0.67 -1.06
C GLN A 112 -1.36 1.92 -0.23
N TYR A 113 -0.29 2.53 0.30
CA TYR A 113 -0.39 3.82 0.99
C TYR A 113 0.96 4.54 0.95
N ASN A 114 0.99 5.81 1.31
CA ASN A 114 2.25 6.52 1.49
C ASN A 114 3.16 5.75 2.48
N THR A 115 4.40 5.49 2.08
CA THR A 115 5.39 4.67 2.81
C THR A 115 5.12 3.16 2.87
N LYS A 116 4.05 2.68 2.23
CA LYS A 116 3.69 1.26 2.20
C LYS A 116 3.49 0.80 0.76
N VAL A 117 4.35 -0.11 0.31
CA VAL A 117 4.24 -0.81 -0.97
C VAL A 117 3.84 -2.24 -0.70
N SER A 118 2.69 -2.67 -1.21
CA SER A 118 2.19 -4.03 -1.01
C SER A 118 2.29 -4.84 -2.29
N VAL A 119 3.04 -5.94 -2.21
CA VAL A 119 3.23 -6.90 -3.31
C VAL A 119 2.81 -8.27 -2.81
N PRO A 120 1.74 -8.88 -3.33
CA PRO A 120 1.22 -10.16 -2.83
C PRO A 120 2.08 -11.34 -3.30
N PHE A 121 3.36 -11.28 -3.00
CA PHE A 121 4.36 -12.32 -3.27
C PHE A 121 5.20 -12.58 -2.03
N VAL A 122 5.33 -13.85 -1.68
CA VAL A 122 6.09 -14.30 -0.52
C VAL A 122 6.99 -15.44 -0.88
N ILE A 123 8.16 -15.52 -0.24
CA ILE A 123 9.12 -16.60 -0.36
C ILE A 123 9.26 -17.32 0.99
N SER A 124 9.17 -18.64 0.97
CA SER A 124 9.46 -19.50 2.12
C SER A 124 10.95 -19.85 2.19
N ASN A 125 11.48 -19.98 3.43
CA ASN A 125 12.81 -20.58 3.66
C ASN A 125 12.88 -22.06 3.21
N LYS A 126 11.77 -22.65 2.77
CA LYS A 126 11.71 -23.99 2.14
C LYS A 126 11.94 -23.93 0.61
N ASN A 127 12.41 -22.78 0.09
CA ASN A 127 12.74 -22.55 -1.32
C ASN A 127 11.56 -22.66 -2.27
N TYR A 128 10.41 -22.13 -1.87
CA TYR A 128 9.30 -21.89 -2.76
C TYR A 128 8.72 -20.49 -2.56
N GLY A 129 7.97 -20.02 -3.53
CA GLY A 129 7.20 -18.77 -3.45
C GLY A 129 5.74 -18.99 -3.80
N ILE A 130 4.90 -18.11 -3.26
CA ILE A 130 3.49 -17.97 -3.60
C ILE A 130 3.27 -16.55 -4.11
N LEU A 131 2.86 -16.43 -5.37
CA LEU A 131 2.35 -15.19 -5.94
C LEU A 131 0.83 -15.28 -5.97
N TRP A 132 0.18 -14.40 -5.23
CA TRP A 132 -1.26 -14.32 -5.13
C TRP A 132 -1.81 -13.33 -6.15
N ASP A 133 -2.58 -13.79 -7.13
CA ASP A 133 -3.11 -12.96 -8.21
C ASP A 133 -4.49 -12.40 -7.86
N ASN A 134 -4.48 -11.42 -6.98
CA ASN A 134 -5.68 -10.70 -6.57
C ASN A 134 -5.31 -9.25 -6.27
N TYR A 135 -6.15 -8.30 -6.66
CA TYR A 135 -5.87 -6.86 -6.61
C TYR A 135 -6.62 -6.13 -5.50
N SER A 136 -7.49 -6.81 -4.76
CA SER A 136 -8.21 -6.25 -3.63
C SER A 136 -7.33 -6.13 -2.39
N LEU A 137 -7.80 -5.44 -1.36
CA LEU A 137 -7.17 -5.51 -0.06
C LEU A 137 -7.09 -6.97 0.39
N SER A 138 -5.89 -7.40 0.75
CA SER A 138 -5.62 -8.78 1.14
C SER A 138 -4.96 -8.83 2.52
N ARG A 139 -5.04 -9.99 3.20
CA ARG A 139 -4.35 -10.27 4.46
C ARG A 139 -3.55 -11.53 4.33
N PHE A 140 -2.32 -11.48 4.80
CA PHE A 140 -1.37 -12.61 4.80
C PHE A 140 -1.05 -13.05 6.21
N GLY A 141 -0.95 -14.37 6.42
CA GLY A 141 -0.57 -14.99 7.70
C GLY A 141 -1.79 -15.34 8.54
N ASP A 142 -2.02 -14.63 9.64
CA ASP A 142 -3.27 -14.68 10.37
C ASP A 142 -4.27 -13.75 9.68
N SER A 143 -5.18 -14.30 8.90
CA SER A 143 -6.11 -13.52 8.08
C SER A 143 -7.31 -12.95 8.86
N ARG A 144 -7.39 -13.15 10.17
CA ARG A 144 -8.46 -12.59 11.00
C ARG A 144 -8.39 -11.06 11.03
N GLY A 145 -9.52 -10.40 11.13
CA GLY A 145 -9.58 -8.97 11.42
C GLY A 145 -9.23 -8.69 12.88
N TYR A 146 -8.60 -7.54 13.13
CA TYR A 146 -8.37 -7.08 14.50
C TYR A 146 -9.69 -6.71 15.18
N ALA A 147 -9.90 -7.24 16.37
CA ALA A 147 -11.02 -6.93 17.23
C ALA A 147 -10.82 -5.61 18.00
N ASN A 148 -11.90 -4.98 18.40
CA ASN A 148 -11.86 -3.87 19.35
C ASN A 148 -11.53 -4.37 20.77
N LEU A 149 -11.13 -3.47 21.66
CA LEU A 149 -10.72 -3.85 23.02
C LEU A 149 -11.87 -4.49 23.82
N ASP A 150 -13.10 -3.98 23.69
CA ASP A 150 -14.28 -4.48 24.41
C ASP A 150 -14.78 -5.85 23.91
N GLU A 151 -14.38 -6.26 22.71
CA GLU A 151 -14.68 -7.59 22.17
C GLU A 151 -13.75 -8.67 22.75
N ALA A 152 -12.49 -8.30 23.03
CA ALA A 152 -11.46 -9.22 23.50
C ALA A 152 -11.27 -9.22 25.01
N PHE A 153 -11.61 -8.13 25.68
CA PHE A 153 -11.33 -7.89 27.10
C PHE A 153 -12.55 -7.37 27.85
N LYS A 154 -12.62 -7.68 29.15
CA LYS A 154 -13.45 -6.91 30.06
C LYS A 154 -12.71 -5.65 30.47
N LEU A 155 -13.27 -4.48 30.17
CA LEU A 155 -12.68 -3.20 30.48
C LEU A 155 -13.32 -2.59 31.74
N VAL A 156 -12.47 -1.98 32.56
CA VAL A 156 -12.89 -1.25 33.77
C VAL A 156 -12.15 0.07 33.80
N ASP A 157 -12.89 1.15 34.02
CA ASP A 157 -12.33 2.49 34.09
C ASP A 157 -11.55 2.73 35.42
N LYS A 158 -10.83 3.83 35.51
CA LYS A 158 -10.02 4.15 36.70
C LYS A 158 -10.84 4.36 37.98
N THR A 159 -12.16 4.48 37.89
CA THR A 159 -13.07 4.57 39.07
C THR A 159 -13.61 3.22 39.51
N GLY A 160 -13.30 2.14 38.76
CA GLY A 160 -13.82 0.78 39.04
C GLY A 160 -15.13 0.47 38.30
N LYS A 161 -15.61 1.33 37.43
CA LYS A 161 -16.82 1.09 36.64
C LYS A 161 -16.51 0.26 35.40
N ALA A 162 -17.26 -0.81 35.20
CA ALA A 162 -17.13 -1.65 34.02
C ALA A 162 -17.68 -1.02 32.74
N GLY A 163 -17.16 -1.47 31.59
CA GLY A 163 -17.66 -1.13 30.26
C GLY A 163 -16.80 -0.14 29.47
N GLY A 164 -15.57 0.12 29.90
CA GLY A 164 -14.63 0.95 29.15
C GLY A 164 -13.47 1.47 29.99
N LEU A 165 -12.60 2.22 29.36
CA LEU A 165 -11.50 2.96 29.99
C LEU A 165 -11.94 4.39 30.30
N THR A 166 -11.25 5.07 31.20
CA THR A 166 -11.42 6.53 31.38
C THR A 166 -10.65 7.27 30.30
N GLY A 167 -11.35 7.95 29.40
CA GLY A 167 -10.78 8.92 28.47
C GLY A 167 -10.75 10.30 29.11
N THR A 168 -9.58 10.90 29.21
CA THR A 168 -9.38 12.28 29.69
C THR A 168 -8.84 13.12 28.56
N TYR A 169 -9.63 14.11 28.14
CA TYR A 169 -9.34 14.99 27.00
C TYR A 169 -9.02 16.38 27.50
N ILE A 170 -7.77 16.77 27.46
CA ILE A 170 -7.27 18.06 27.92
C ILE A 170 -7.05 18.94 26.69
N PRO A 171 -7.91 19.94 26.45
CA PRO A 171 -7.77 20.82 25.29
C PRO A 171 -6.52 21.70 25.41
N SER A 172 -6.05 22.20 24.27
CA SER A 172 -4.93 23.14 24.23
C SER A 172 -5.16 24.31 25.18
N PRO A 173 -4.13 24.73 25.94
CA PRO A 173 -4.22 25.92 26.81
C PRO A 173 -4.59 27.21 26.08
N ARG A 174 -4.47 27.22 24.75
CA ARG A 174 -4.85 28.36 23.89
C ARG A 174 -6.36 28.48 23.68
N THR A 175 -7.12 27.49 24.16
CA THR A 175 -8.59 27.48 24.10
C THR A 175 -9.18 27.72 25.48
N ASN A 176 -10.39 28.24 25.54
CA ASN A 176 -11.14 28.41 26.81
C ASN A 176 -11.98 27.16 27.15
N LEU A 177 -11.65 26.01 26.56
CA LEU A 177 -12.39 24.76 26.76
C LEU A 177 -11.95 24.06 28.04
N LYS A 178 -12.88 23.35 28.65
CA LYS A 178 -12.63 22.57 29.88
C LYS A 178 -12.21 21.15 29.50
N THR A 179 -11.44 20.51 30.37
CA THR A 179 -11.16 19.07 30.31
C THR A 179 -12.45 18.27 30.27
N ILE A 180 -12.51 17.31 29.35
CA ILE A 180 -13.63 16.38 29.23
C ILE A 180 -13.18 15.02 29.74
N VAL A 181 -14.00 14.38 30.55
CA VAL A 181 -13.77 13.02 31.05
C VAL A 181 -14.98 12.17 30.72
N ARG A 182 -14.75 11.00 30.09
CA ARG A 182 -15.82 10.08 29.75
C ARG A 182 -15.33 8.62 29.75
N THR A 183 -16.24 7.66 29.75
CA THR A 183 -15.93 6.25 29.56
C THR A 183 -15.81 5.92 28.09
N GLU A 184 -14.70 5.29 27.70
CA GLU A 184 -14.41 4.85 26.34
C GLU A 184 -14.43 3.32 26.25
N PRO A 185 -15.43 2.73 25.60
CA PRO A 185 -15.47 1.28 25.41
C PRO A 185 -14.36 0.80 24.47
N ASN A 186 -13.96 1.65 23.54
CA ASN A 186 -12.92 1.39 22.55
C ASN A 186 -12.06 2.63 22.31
N ILE A 187 -10.85 2.38 21.83
CA ILE A 187 -9.99 3.42 21.27
C ILE A 187 -9.94 3.17 19.76
N TYR A 188 -10.77 3.91 19.03
CA TYR A 188 -10.97 3.73 17.61
C TYR A 188 -11.41 5.04 16.96
N PHE A 189 -10.44 5.89 16.67
CA PHE A 189 -10.63 7.22 16.09
C PHE A 189 -9.83 7.28 14.79
N GLU A 190 -10.45 6.90 13.67
CA GLU A 190 -9.74 6.70 12.43
C GLU A 190 -9.48 7.98 11.65
N ASP A 191 -10.50 8.62 11.11
CA ASP A 191 -10.35 9.82 10.30
C ASP A 191 -11.11 10.98 10.91
N LEU A 192 -10.52 12.15 10.93
CA LEU A 192 -11.08 13.36 11.50
C LEU A 192 -12.43 13.78 10.94
N LYS A 193 -12.70 13.52 9.65
CA LYS A 193 -13.99 13.84 9.05
C LYS A 193 -15.06 12.80 9.34
N THR A 194 -14.65 11.60 9.67
CA THR A 194 -15.51 10.46 10.02
C THR A 194 -15.41 10.09 11.50
N ILE A 195 -14.58 10.75 12.28
CA ILE A 195 -14.43 10.49 13.72
C ILE A 195 -15.77 10.73 14.42
N LYS A 196 -16.50 9.66 14.57
CA LYS A 196 -17.81 9.65 15.23
C LYS A 196 -17.70 9.66 16.75
N ASN A 197 -16.51 9.42 17.31
CA ASN A 197 -16.33 9.07 18.71
C ASN A 197 -15.52 10.05 19.55
N LEU A 198 -14.83 11.03 18.98
CA LEU A 198 -14.22 12.11 19.76
C LEU A 198 -15.28 13.00 20.41
N PRO A 199 -14.99 13.62 21.56
CA PRO A 199 -15.88 14.61 22.13
C PRO A 199 -16.17 15.72 21.13
N LYS A 200 -17.44 16.12 21.04
CA LYS A 200 -17.88 17.15 20.10
C LYS A 200 -17.04 18.43 20.28
N ASP A 201 -16.60 18.98 19.17
CA ASP A 201 -15.83 20.24 19.11
C ASP A 201 -14.48 20.21 19.89
N PHE A 202 -13.94 19.01 20.20
CA PHE A 202 -12.65 18.89 20.85
C PHE A 202 -11.53 19.22 19.85
N PRO A 203 -10.68 20.24 20.14
CA PRO A 203 -9.57 20.59 19.27
C PRO A 203 -8.43 19.60 19.43
N LEU A 204 -7.95 19.01 18.34
CA LEU A 204 -6.82 18.08 18.41
C LEU A 204 -5.47 18.78 18.56
N MET A 205 -5.27 19.86 17.84
CA MET A 205 -3.98 20.58 17.84
C MET A 205 -3.60 21.11 19.21
N GLY A 206 -2.47 20.65 19.74
CA GLY A 206 -1.92 21.06 21.03
C GLY A 206 -2.71 20.58 22.25
N SER A 207 -3.52 19.55 22.07
CA SER A 207 -4.29 18.90 23.14
C SER A 207 -3.55 17.63 23.62
N ASN A 208 -3.93 17.15 24.80
CA ASN A 208 -3.44 15.88 25.36
C ASN A 208 -4.62 14.97 25.67
N VAL A 209 -4.48 13.71 25.36
CA VAL A 209 -5.50 12.69 25.63
C VAL A 209 -4.86 11.54 26.39
N THR A 210 -5.54 11.06 27.40
CA THR A 210 -5.11 9.87 28.18
C THR A 210 -6.26 8.89 28.28
N TYR A 211 -5.98 7.61 28.05
CA TYR A 211 -6.90 6.51 28.31
C TYR A 211 -6.35 5.67 29.44
N GLU A 212 -7.13 5.50 30.52
CA GLU A 212 -6.68 4.81 31.74
C GLU A 212 -7.73 3.87 32.28
N GLY A 213 -7.28 2.73 32.79
CA GLY A 213 -8.13 1.72 33.43
C GLY A 213 -7.45 0.39 33.52
N THR A 214 -8.24 -0.65 33.54
CA THR A 214 -7.75 -2.04 33.51
C THR A 214 -8.47 -2.84 32.45
N PHE A 215 -7.79 -3.88 31.97
CA PHE A 215 -8.41 -4.88 31.11
C PHE A 215 -8.19 -6.29 31.66
N GLU A 216 -9.14 -7.19 31.40
CA GLU A 216 -9.08 -8.60 31.79
C GLU A 216 -9.26 -9.48 30.54
N PRO A 217 -8.22 -10.28 30.15
CA PRO A 217 -8.32 -11.21 29.04
C PRO A 217 -9.39 -12.29 29.26
N GLN A 218 -10.17 -12.59 28.21
CA GLN A 218 -11.20 -13.64 28.25
C GLN A 218 -10.64 -15.03 27.97
N GLU A 219 -9.42 -15.13 27.49
CA GLU A 219 -8.65 -16.35 27.22
C GLU A 219 -7.18 -16.15 27.56
N SER A 220 -6.40 -17.24 27.60
CA SER A 220 -4.95 -17.18 27.85
C SER A 220 -4.19 -17.42 26.54
N GLY A 221 -3.03 -16.77 26.37
CA GLY A 221 -2.13 -17.00 25.26
C GLY A 221 -1.51 -15.70 24.72
N LEU A 222 -0.93 -15.78 23.54
CA LEU A 222 -0.25 -14.68 22.89
C LEU A 222 -1.23 -13.79 22.12
N PHE A 223 -1.43 -12.56 22.62
CA PHE A 223 -2.24 -11.53 21.98
C PHE A 223 -1.36 -10.63 21.13
N HIS A 224 -1.78 -10.30 19.90
CA HIS A 224 -1.11 -9.37 19.02
C HIS A 224 -1.87 -8.05 18.97
N PHE A 225 -1.24 -6.97 19.40
CA PHE A 225 -1.80 -5.63 19.42
C PHE A 225 -1.40 -4.86 18.18
N TYR A 226 -2.31 -4.06 17.67
CA TYR A 226 -2.11 -3.14 16.58
C TYR A 226 -2.48 -1.72 17.02
N LEU A 227 -1.46 -0.87 17.20
CA LEU A 227 -1.59 0.54 17.56
C LEU A 227 -1.34 1.37 16.31
N TYR A 228 -2.36 2.05 15.79
CA TYR A 228 -2.23 3.02 14.72
C TYR A 228 -2.52 4.41 15.25
N TYR A 229 -1.76 5.42 14.81
CA TYR A 229 -1.85 6.76 15.37
C TYR A 229 -1.15 7.80 14.51
N ALA A 230 -1.57 9.07 14.69
CA ALA A 230 -0.84 10.27 14.28
C ALA A 230 -0.65 11.17 15.49
N GLY A 231 0.50 11.84 15.57
CA GLY A 231 0.96 12.55 16.75
C GLY A 231 1.94 11.73 17.59
N TYR A 232 2.09 12.04 18.86
CA TYR A 232 2.95 11.34 19.82
C TYR A 232 2.14 10.35 20.65
N MET A 233 2.70 9.16 20.85
CA MET A 233 2.00 8.08 21.55
C MET A 233 2.94 7.33 22.49
N LYS A 234 2.43 6.95 23.68
CA LYS A 234 3.04 6.02 24.64
C LYS A 234 2.00 5.04 25.14
N VAL A 235 2.40 3.80 25.35
CA VAL A 235 1.52 2.78 25.94
C VAL A 235 2.22 2.10 27.12
N TYR A 236 1.51 2.09 28.25
CA TYR A 236 1.93 1.38 29.46
C TYR A 236 0.94 0.24 29.72
N ILE A 237 1.46 -0.96 29.90
CA ILE A 237 0.69 -2.15 30.29
C ILE A 237 1.32 -2.76 31.52
N ASN A 238 0.52 -3.07 32.52
CA ASN A 238 0.99 -3.50 33.83
C ASN A 238 2.01 -2.53 34.48
N ASN A 239 1.82 -1.23 34.23
CA ASN A 239 2.72 -0.13 34.64
C ASN A 239 4.13 -0.15 33.98
N GLU A 240 4.36 -1.01 33.00
CA GLU A 240 5.58 -1.05 32.22
C GLU A 240 5.38 -0.29 30.90
N LEU A 241 6.40 0.46 30.46
CA LEU A 241 6.37 1.17 29.19
C LEU A 241 6.61 0.16 28.05
N VAL A 242 5.52 -0.29 27.44
CA VAL A 242 5.55 -1.29 26.35
C VAL A 242 5.80 -0.63 24.99
N VAL A 243 5.20 0.53 24.76
CA VAL A 243 5.45 1.35 23.57
C VAL A 243 6.10 2.65 24.01
N PRO A 244 7.41 2.84 23.80
CA PRO A 244 8.09 4.10 24.11
C PRO A 244 7.54 5.22 23.24
N GLU A 245 7.81 6.47 23.64
CA GLU A 245 7.34 7.62 22.88
C GLU A 245 7.74 7.52 21.41
N ARG A 246 6.73 7.57 20.56
CA ARG A 246 6.88 7.53 19.10
C ARG A 246 6.03 8.62 18.49
N TRP A 247 6.54 9.22 17.44
CA TRP A 247 5.83 10.20 16.63
C TRP A 247 5.54 9.66 15.24
N ARG A 248 4.34 9.93 14.72
CA ARG A 248 3.93 9.65 13.35
C ARG A 248 3.11 10.78 12.77
N THR A 249 3.28 11.04 11.49
CA THR A 249 2.44 11.98 10.75
C THR A 249 1.11 11.34 10.38
N ALA A 250 0.10 12.16 10.10
CA ALA A 250 -1.21 11.69 9.66
C ALA A 250 -1.18 10.95 8.30
N TRP A 251 -0.24 11.27 7.45
CA TRP A 251 -0.06 10.62 6.14
C TRP A 251 0.81 9.36 6.16
N ASN A 252 1.16 8.87 7.34
CA ASN A 252 1.85 7.60 7.52
C ASN A 252 1.01 6.64 8.38
N PRO A 253 0.10 5.85 7.77
CA PRO A 253 -0.87 5.03 8.51
C PRO A 253 -0.29 3.73 9.05
N ASN A 254 1.01 3.51 8.93
CA ASN A 254 1.62 2.30 9.46
C ASN A 254 1.48 2.26 10.98
N GLY A 255 0.81 1.23 11.47
CA GLY A 255 0.67 0.99 12.90
C GLY A 255 1.93 0.41 13.53
N TYR A 256 1.98 0.46 14.84
CA TYR A 256 2.96 -0.26 15.64
C TYR A 256 2.35 -1.57 16.14
N LYS A 257 3.02 -2.68 15.86
CA LYS A 257 2.58 -4.02 16.28
C LYS A 257 3.44 -4.49 17.44
N PHE A 258 2.82 -5.06 18.45
CA PHE A 258 3.50 -5.71 19.57
C PHE A 258 2.66 -6.89 20.07
N ALA A 259 3.28 -7.81 20.81
CA ALA A 259 2.61 -9.00 21.30
C ALA A 259 2.88 -9.19 22.80
N LEU A 260 1.88 -9.69 23.52
CA LEU A 260 1.97 -9.97 24.95
C LEU A 260 1.34 -11.32 25.25
N GLU A 261 2.03 -12.14 26.05
CA GLU A 261 1.48 -13.33 26.64
C GLU A 261 0.59 -12.94 27.83
N LEU A 262 -0.72 -13.20 27.75
CA LEU A 262 -1.70 -12.80 28.75
C LEU A 262 -2.40 -14.03 29.33
N LYS A 263 -2.80 -13.93 30.60
CA LYS A 263 -3.50 -14.98 31.30
C LYS A 263 -4.97 -14.59 31.56
N LYS A 264 -5.90 -15.48 31.18
CA LYS A 264 -7.33 -15.31 31.43
C LYS A 264 -7.64 -14.91 32.88
N GLY A 265 -8.51 -13.92 33.04
CA GLY A 265 -9.00 -13.46 34.34
C GLY A 265 -7.99 -12.62 35.14
N THR A 266 -6.83 -12.27 34.57
CA THR A 266 -5.87 -11.38 35.22
C THR A 266 -6.26 -9.93 34.96
N THR A 267 -6.44 -9.13 36.00
CA THR A 267 -6.69 -7.69 35.86
C THR A 267 -5.38 -6.97 35.62
N ILE A 268 -5.25 -6.29 34.48
CA ILE A 268 -4.01 -5.67 33.99
C ILE A 268 -4.23 -4.17 33.82
N PRO A 269 -3.45 -3.29 34.47
CA PRO A 269 -3.49 -1.85 34.25
C PRO A 269 -3.08 -1.50 32.82
N LEU A 270 -3.84 -0.58 32.20
CA LEU A 270 -3.56 0.00 30.90
C LEU A 270 -3.59 1.54 30.99
N LYS A 271 -2.55 2.17 30.48
CA LYS A 271 -2.53 3.62 30.27
C LYS A 271 -1.97 3.92 28.89
N ILE A 272 -2.64 4.78 28.15
CA ILE A 272 -2.22 5.28 26.85
C ILE A 272 -2.17 6.81 26.94
N GLU A 273 -1.06 7.39 26.53
CA GLU A 273 -0.86 8.82 26.41
C GLU A 273 -0.76 9.17 24.93
N TRP A 274 -1.65 10.06 24.47
CA TRP A 274 -1.69 10.53 23.09
C TRP A 274 -1.67 12.06 23.04
N GLU A 275 -0.69 12.60 22.31
CA GLU A 275 -0.62 14.01 21.98
C GLU A 275 -0.83 14.18 20.47
N PRO A 276 -2.03 14.60 20.03
CA PRO A 276 -2.32 14.84 18.63
C PRO A 276 -1.43 15.96 18.07
N ASP A 277 -0.85 15.71 16.88
CA ASP A 277 0.02 16.64 16.17
C ASP A 277 -0.69 17.21 14.93
N GLY A 278 -1.67 18.08 15.16
CA GLY A 278 -2.45 18.74 14.12
C GLY A 278 -3.88 18.27 13.99
N GLY A 279 -4.60 18.91 13.07
CA GLY A 279 -6.02 18.69 12.86
C GLY A 279 -6.39 17.36 12.24
N ASP A 280 -5.44 16.63 11.64
CA ASP A 280 -5.67 15.32 10.98
C ASP A 280 -5.09 14.14 11.79
N SER A 281 -4.96 14.29 13.11
CA SER A 281 -4.48 13.23 13.98
C SER A 281 -5.57 12.19 14.28
N TYR A 282 -5.18 10.95 14.41
CA TYR A 282 -6.05 9.80 14.71
C TYR A 282 -5.34 8.82 15.65
N CYS A 283 -6.08 7.97 16.33
CA CYS A 283 -5.51 6.86 17.08
C CYS A 283 -6.48 5.69 17.24
N GLY A 284 -5.93 4.50 17.41
CA GLY A 284 -6.68 3.30 17.74
C GLY A 284 -5.78 2.21 18.27
N LEU A 285 -6.33 1.38 19.15
CA LEU A 285 -5.70 0.17 19.63
C LEU A 285 -6.66 -1.00 19.41
N ARG A 286 -6.23 -1.96 18.60
CA ARG A 286 -6.96 -3.18 18.29
C ARG A 286 -6.12 -4.41 18.63
N VAL A 287 -6.74 -5.56 18.65
CA VAL A 287 -6.10 -6.79 19.10
C VAL A 287 -6.54 -8.00 18.28
N LEU A 288 -5.60 -8.91 18.02
CA LEU A 288 -5.89 -10.31 17.67
C LEU A 288 -5.78 -11.16 18.92
N THR A 289 -6.80 -11.91 19.21
CA THR A 289 -6.80 -12.92 20.29
C THR A 289 -5.88 -14.09 19.92
N PRO A 290 -5.46 -14.92 20.87
CA PRO A 290 -4.61 -16.07 20.61
C PRO A 290 -5.11 -16.95 19.47
N ILE A 291 -4.19 -17.52 18.71
CA ILE A 291 -4.51 -18.51 17.68
C ILE A 291 -4.74 -19.85 18.37
N ALA A 292 -5.83 -20.54 18.03
CA ALA A 292 -6.10 -21.88 18.49
C ALA A 292 -4.93 -22.83 18.14
N PRO A 293 -4.57 -23.79 19.01
CA PRO A 293 -3.42 -24.67 18.78
C PRO A 293 -3.45 -25.39 17.41
N GLU A 294 -4.63 -25.77 16.94
CA GLU A 294 -4.84 -26.41 15.64
C GLU A 294 -4.60 -25.49 14.42
N GLU A 295 -4.60 -24.16 14.63
CA GLU A 295 -4.38 -23.17 13.59
C GLU A 295 -2.93 -22.64 13.57
N GLN A 296 -2.08 -22.98 14.55
CA GLN A 296 -0.74 -22.41 14.70
C GLN A 296 0.22 -22.79 13.55
N ASN A 297 0.01 -23.96 12.92
CA ASN A 297 0.82 -24.46 11.80
C ASN A 297 0.17 -24.22 10.44
N LYS A 298 -0.53 -23.11 10.30
CA LYS A 298 -1.21 -22.73 9.07
C LYS A 298 -0.79 -21.35 8.61
N LEU A 299 -0.89 -21.16 7.31
CA LEU A 299 -0.74 -19.89 6.62
C LEU A 299 -2.04 -19.61 5.87
N ALA A 300 -2.69 -18.51 6.16
CA ALA A 300 -3.85 -18.09 5.38
C ALA A 300 -3.53 -16.89 4.50
N ILE A 301 -4.17 -16.82 3.34
CA ILE A 301 -4.25 -15.63 2.51
C ILE A 301 -5.74 -15.34 2.29
N PHE A 302 -6.14 -14.12 2.62
CA PHE A 302 -7.50 -13.63 2.47
C PHE A 302 -7.52 -12.45 1.50
N SER A 303 -8.57 -12.31 0.71
CA SER A 303 -8.83 -11.12 -0.10
C SER A 303 -10.30 -10.73 -0.03
N GLU A 304 -10.56 -9.42 0.04
CA GLU A 304 -11.91 -8.87 0.20
C GLU A 304 -12.81 -9.14 -1.01
N MET A 305 -12.24 -9.21 -2.21
CA MET A 305 -13.03 -9.47 -3.41
C MET A 305 -12.19 -10.17 -4.49
N GLY A 306 -12.73 -11.24 -5.03
CA GLY A 306 -12.20 -11.97 -6.19
C GLY A 306 -13.30 -12.78 -6.86
N ASP A 307 -13.02 -13.24 -8.09
CA ASP A 307 -13.89 -14.15 -8.81
C ASP A 307 -13.51 -15.61 -8.54
N GLU A 308 -12.24 -15.83 -8.20
CA GLU A 308 -11.62 -17.13 -8.04
C GLU A 308 -10.42 -17.03 -7.08
N ILE A 309 -9.93 -18.16 -6.59
CA ILE A 309 -8.63 -18.27 -5.94
C ILE A 309 -7.61 -18.57 -7.05
N ASP A 310 -6.75 -17.58 -7.32
CA ASP A 310 -5.67 -17.68 -8.29
C ASP A 310 -4.32 -17.41 -7.61
N TYR A 311 -3.41 -18.38 -7.69
CA TYR A 311 -2.06 -18.21 -7.21
C TYR A 311 -1.07 -19.03 -8.03
N TYR A 312 0.17 -18.54 -8.08
CA TYR A 312 1.28 -19.22 -8.73
C TYR A 312 2.22 -19.78 -7.67
N PHE A 313 2.36 -21.10 -7.67
CA PHE A 313 3.38 -21.78 -6.88
C PHE A 313 4.69 -21.82 -7.68
N ILE A 314 5.77 -21.34 -7.08
CA ILE A 314 7.08 -21.22 -7.70
C ILE A 314 8.08 -22.00 -6.85
N ALA A 315 8.61 -23.12 -7.35
CA ALA A 315 9.63 -23.90 -6.68
C ALA A 315 11.04 -23.53 -7.18
N GLY A 316 12.04 -23.61 -6.30
CA GLY A 316 13.44 -23.44 -6.64
C GLY A 316 14.34 -24.30 -5.74
N ASN A 317 15.62 -24.43 -6.09
CA ASN A 317 16.63 -25.05 -5.22
C ASN A 317 17.17 -24.06 -4.16
N ASN A 318 16.92 -22.78 -4.36
CA ASN A 318 17.29 -21.67 -3.49
C ASN A 318 16.36 -20.47 -3.76
N MET A 319 16.45 -19.42 -2.92
CA MET A 319 15.59 -18.24 -3.04
C MET A 319 15.83 -17.45 -4.34
N ASP A 320 17.05 -17.45 -4.88
CA ASP A 320 17.36 -16.74 -6.15
C ASP A 320 16.60 -17.36 -7.33
N GLU A 321 16.49 -18.68 -7.35
CA GLU A 321 15.70 -19.38 -8.37
C GLU A 321 14.21 -19.07 -8.24
N VAL A 322 13.69 -18.97 -7.02
CA VAL A 322 12.30 -18.56 -6.77
C VAL A 322 12.04 -17.14 -7.27
N ILE A 323 12.94 -16.19 -6.99
CA ILE A 323 12.88 -14.82 -7.53
C ILE A 323 12.96 -14.82 -9.05
N SER A 324 13.83 -15.65 -9.64
CA SER A 324 13.93 -15.79 -11.09
C SER A 324 12.61 -16.30 -11.71
N GLY A 325 11.96 -17.27 -11.04
CA GLY A 325 10.63 -17.75 -11.41
C GLY A 325 9.57 -16.67 -11.34
N TYR A 326 9.54 -15.91 -10.25
CA TYR A 326 8.66 -14.73 -10.10
C TYR A 326 8.84 -13.74 -11.26
N ARG A 327 10.09 -13.38 -11.60
CA ARG A 327 10.38 -12.47 -12.71
C ARG A 327 10.01 -13.06 -14.08
N THR A 328 10.06 -14.37 -14.21
CA THR A 328 9.60 -15.04 -15.44
C THR A 328 8.09 -14.87 -15.60
N ILE A 329 7.33 -15.08 -14.54
CA ILE A 329 5.86 -14.97 -14.56
C ILE A 329 5.41 -13.51 -14.70
N THR A 330 6.02 -12.59 -13.97
CA THR A 330 5.57 -11.19 -13.88
C THR A 330 6.26 -10.23 -14.85
N GLY A 331 7.22 -10.72 -15.61
CA GLY A 331 8.03 -9.95 -16.56
C GLY A 331 9.37 -9.50 -15.98
N LYS A 332 10.39 -9.51 -16.84
CA LYS A 332 11.75 -9.11 -16.50
C LYS A 332 11.86 -7.59 -16.40
N ALA A 333 12.67 -7.09 -15.47
CA ALA A 333 13.04 -5.68 -15.44
C ALA A 333 13.90 -5.33 -16.66
N PRO A 334 13.60 -4.24 -17.39
CA PRO A 334 14.48 -3.71 -18.42
C PRO A 334 15.80 -3.19 -17.81
N ILE A 335 16.81 -3.04 -18.66
CA ILE A 335 18.06 -2.39 -18.25
C ILE A 335 17.80 -0.88 -18.12
N MET A 336 18.00 -0.33 -16.93
CA MET A 336 17.90 1.10 -16.69
C MET A 336 19.03 1.88 -17.38
N PRO A 337 18.85 3.18 -17.66
CA PRO A 337 19.93 4.02 -18.14
C PRO A 337 21.07 4.10 -17.10
N LYS A 338 22.31 4.19 -17.57
CA LYS A 338 23.48 4.17 -16.68
C LYS A 338 23.49 5.35 -15.70
N TRP A 339 23.07 6.53 -16.15
CA TRP A 339 23.02 7.73 -15.31
C TRP A 339 22.03 7.59 -14.13
N ALA A 340 20.99 6.76 -14.25
CA ALA A 340 20.06 6.50 -13.15
C ALA A 340 20.73 5.82 -11.93
N MET A 341 21.88 5.18 -12.12
CA MET A 341 22.69 4.58 -11.05
C MET A 341 23.63 5.58 -10.36
N GLY A 342 23.67 6.85 -10.82
CA GLY A 342 24.49 7.90 -10.27
C GLY A 342 23.85 8.66 -9.11
N TYR A 343 24.42 9.81 -8.75
CA TYR A 343 23.92 10.63 -7.66
C TYR A 343 22.72 11.49 -8.09
N TRP A 344 21.67 11.49 -7.29
CA TRP A 344 20.44 12.25 -7.45
C TRP A 344 20.35 13.36 -6.41
N GLN A 345 20.30 14.62 -6.87
CA GLN A 345 20.02 15.75 -6.00
C GLN A 345 18.54 16.10 -6.07
N SER A 346 17.85 15.95 -4.96
CA SER A 346 16.45 16.31 -4.78
C SER A 346 16.25 17.16 -3.55
N ARG A 347 15.24 17.97 -3.55
CA ARG A 347 14.69 18.67 -2.37
C ARG A 347 13.21 18.97 -2.60
N GLU A 348 12.43 19.03 -1.56
CA GLU A 348 11.12 19.63 -1.59
C GLU A 348 11.27 21.14 -1.28
N ARG A 349 11.22 22.00 -2.24
CA ARG A 349 11.29 21.88 -3.71
C ARG A 349 12.09 23.05 -4.24
N TYR A 350 12.61 22.97 -5.45
CA TYR A 350 13.12 24.12 -6.15
C TYR A 350 11.93 24.95 -6.64
N LYS A 351 11.91 26.24 -6.28
CA LYS A 351 10.78 27.14 -6.56
C LYS A 351 10.90 27.86 -7.89
N THR A 352 12.12 27.98 -8.40
CA THR A 352 12.43 28.74 -9.63
C THR A 352 13.42 28.00 -10.52
N GLN A 353 13.43 28.35 -11.79
CA GLN A 353 14.40 27.86 -12.76
C GLN A 353 15.84 28.13 -12.31
N ASP A 354 16.11 29.32 -11.77
CA ASP A 354 17.45 29.69 -11.29
C ASP A 354 17.93 28.86 -10.12
N GLU A 355 17.01 28.44 -9.22
CA GLU A 355 17.35 27.53 -8.11
C GLU A 355 17.78 26.15 -8.63
N VAL A 356 17.06 25.59 -9.62
CA VAL A 356 17.40 24.27 -10.20
C VAL A 356 18.77 24.33 -10.87
N VAL A 357 18.93 25.25 -11.84
CA VAL A 357 20.16 25.37 -12.65
C VAL A 357 21.33 25.82 -11.77
N GLY A 358 21.08 26.76 -10.84
CA GLY A 358 22.10 27.27 -9.91
C GLY A 358 22.63 26.20 -8.98
N THR A 359 21.76 25.33 -8.43
CA THR A 359 22.18 24.20 -7.61
C THR A 359 23.09 23.26 -8.39
N LEU A 360 22.70 22.86 -9.60
CA LEU A 360 23.56 21.97 -10.41
C LEU A 360 24.90 22.63 -10.76
N ARG A 361 24.89 23.92 -11.09
CA ARG A 361 26.12 24.69 -11.37
C ARG A 361 27.05 24.70 -10.14
N GLU A 362 26.50 24.92 -8.95
CA GLU A 362 27.29 24.90 -7.72
C GLU A 362 27.96 23.54 -7.45
N PHE A 363 27.25 22.42 -7.72
CA PHE A 363 27.88 21.09 -7.68
C PHE A 363 29.07 21.00 -8.64
N ARG A 364 28.94 21.52 -9.88
CA ARG A 364 30.02 21.51 -10.89
C ARG A 364 31.20 22.40 -10.47
N GLU A 365 30.91 23.61 -10.00
CA GLU A 365 31.95 24.57 -9.54
C GLU A 365 32.73 24.02 -8.35
N ARG A 366 32.05 23.31 -7.43
CA ARG A 366 32.68 22.64 -6.27
C ARG A 366 33.33 21.30 -6.65
N GLN A 367 33.26 20.88 -7.90
CA GLN A 367 33.76 19.58 -8.38
C GLN A 367 33.16 18.38 -7.63
N ILE A 368 31.89 18.48 -7.20
CA ILE A 368 31.15 17.40 -6.59
C ILE A 368 30.42 16.63 -7.71
N PRO A 369 30.65 15.31 -7.83
CA PRO A 369 29.94 14.51 -8.84
C PRO A 369 28.45 14.55 -8.63
N ILE A 370 27.71 14.73 -9.73
CA ILE A 370 26.24 14.66 -9.78
C ILE A 370 25.81 14.22 -11.17
N ASP A 371 24.83 13.34 -11.23
CA ASP A 371 24.30 12.80 -12.48
C ASP A 371 22.89 13.30 -12.74
N ASN A 372 22.11 13.54 -11.68
CA ASN A 372 20.67 13.82 -11.80
C ASN A 372 20.23 14.92 -10.85
N ILE A 373 19.31 15.78 -11.32
CA ILE A 373 18.59 16.73 -10.47
C ILE A 373 17.08 16.51 -10.63
N VAL A 374 16.32 16.78 -9.57
CA VAL A 374 14.88 16.49 -9.51
C VAL A 374 14.08 17.78 -9.40
N GLN A 375 13.16 18.01 -10.33
CA GLN A 375 12.11 19.01 -10.19
C GLN A 375 10.90 18.36 -9.53
N ASP A 376 10.68 18.71 -8.28
CA ASP A 376 9.56 18.25 -7.48
C ASP A 376 8.27 19.01 -7.81
N TRP A 377 7.18 18.71 -7.12
CA TRP A 377 5.84 19.24 -7.35
C TRP A 377 5.77 20.78 -7.31
N SER A 378 4.58 21.34 -7.68
CA SER A 378 4.31 22.78 -7.66
C SER A 378 5.18 23.64 -8.62
N TYR A 379 5.61 23.08 -9.74
CA TYR A 379 6.23 23.87 -10.82
C TYR A 379 5.18 24.57 -11.70
N TRP A 380 3.93 24.16 -11.61
CA TRP A 380 2.78 24.68 -12.37
C TRP A 380 2.23 26.00 -11.81
N PRO A 381 1.39 26.72 -12.58
CA PRO A 381 0.67 27.90 -12.11
C PRO A 381 -0.25 27.60 -10.91
N GLU A 382 -0.64 28.63 -10.18
CA GLU A 382 -1.55 28.48 -9.06
C GLU A 382 -2.88 27.82 -9.48
N ASN A 383 -3.42 26.92 -8.65
CA ASN A 383 -4.64 26.14 -8.92
C ASN A 383 -4.62 25.33 -10.24
N ALA A 384 -3.44 24.92 -10.69
CA ALA A 384 -3.25 24.24 -11.98
C ALA A 384 -2.55 22.88 -11.85
N TRP A 385 -2.73 22.18 -10.72
CA TRP A 385 -2.18 20.84 -10.56
C TRP A 385 -2.72 19.90 -11.65
N GLY A 386 -1.82 19.22 -12.36
CA GLY A 386 -2.15 18.33 -13.48
C GLY A 386 -2.21 19.03 -14.85
N SER A 387 -1.92 20.35 -14.95
CA SER A 387 -1.76 21.03 -16.26
C SER A 387 -0.51 20.58 -17.00
N HIS A 388 0.47 20.03 -16.28
CA HIS A 388 1.81 19.70 -16.77
C HIS A 388 2.56 20.89 -17.42
N GLU A 389 2.16 22.11 -17.06
CA GLU A 389 2.76 23.35 -17.54
C GLU A 389 3.64 23.99 -16.46
N PHE A 390 4.74 24.59 -16.86
CA PHE A 390 5.55 25.39 -15.96
C PHE A 390 4.93 26.79 -15.77
N ASP A 391 4.93 27.29 -14.54
CA ASP A 391 4.64 28.70 -14.25
C ASP A 391 5.78 29.58 -14.81
N LEU A 392 5.50 30.28 -15.89
CA LEU A 392 6.51 31.09 -16.61
C LEU A 392 7.04 32.27 -15.79
N ASN A 393 6.38 32.68 -14.71
CA ASN A 393 6.92 33.69 -13.79
C ASN A 393 8.10 33.13 -12.97
N ARG A 394 8.07 31.84 -12.67
CA ARG A 394 9.08 31.14 -11.86
C ARG A 394 10.07 30.35 -12.75
N PHE A 395 9.60 29.85 -13.86
CA PHE A 395 10.36 29.08 -14.84
C PHE A 395 10.19 29.73 -16.22
N PRO A 396 10.87 30.87 -16.50
CA PRO A 396 10.60 31.68 -17.68
C PRO A 396 10.94 31.01 -19.00
N ASN A 397 11.79 29.99 -18.98
CA ASN A 397 12.15 29.23 -20.18
C ASN A 397 12.48 27.77 -19.81
N PRO A 398 11.45 26.90 -19.64
CA PRO A 398 11.65 25.53 -19.26
C PRO A 398 12.53 24.73 -20.23
N LYS A 399 12.41 24.97 -21.54
CA LYS A 399 13.26 24.30 -22.54
C LYS A 399 14.74 24.65 -22.32
N LYS A 400 15.04 25.94 -22.13
CA LYS A 400 16.41 26.37 -21.83
C LYS A 400 16.93 25.80 -20.53
N MET A 401 16.07 25.67 -19.50
CA MET A 401 16.44 25.06 -18.22
C MET A 401 16.93 23.63 -18.45
N VAL A 402 16.18 22.83 -19.20
CA VAL A 402 16.56 21.44 -19.52
C VAL A 402 17.86 21.41 -20.35
N ASP A 403 17.98 22.26 -21.36
CA ASP A 403 19.19 22.34 -22.19
C ASP A 403 20.43 22.74 -21.35
N ASP A 404 20.28 23.67 -20.41
CA ASP A 404 21.37 24.08 -19.49
C ASP A 404 21.77 22.90 -18.58
N ILE A 405 20.81 22.10 -18.08
CA ILE A 405 21.09 20.90 -17.28
C ILE A 405 21.85 19.87 -18.14
N HIS A 406 21.40 19.58 -19.34
CA HIS A 406 22.06 18.65 -20.25
C HIS A 406 23.47 19.15 -20.64
N SER A 407 23.64 20.44 -20.85
CA SER A 407 24.96 21.04 -21.18
C SER A 407 25.99 20.86 -20.06
N MET A 408 25.52 20.74 -18.82
CA MET A 408 26.32 20.41 -17.65
C MET A 408 26.47 18.89 -17.40
N ASN A 409 26.11 18.06 -18.40
CA ASN A 409 26.17 16.59 -18.33
C ASN A 409 25.41 16.01 -17.13
N ALA A 410 24.18 16.46 -16.96
CA ALA A 410 23.24 15.94 -15.95
C ALA A 410 21.86 15.70 -16.58
N HIS A 411 21.02 14.93 -15.88
CA HIS A 411 19.67 14.56 -16.31
C HIS A 411 18.62 15.15 -15.37
N LEU A 412 17.41 15.36 -15.88
CA LEU A 412 16.29 15.92 -15.13
C LEU A 412 15.15 14.92 -14.98
N MET A 413 14.82 14.60 -13.71
CA MET A 413 13.55 13.95 -13.35
C MET A 413 12.52 15.00 -12.97
N ILE A 414 11.27 14.80 -13.37
CA ILE A 414 10.15 15.65 -12.99
C ILE A 414 9.05 14.87 -12.29
N SER A 415 8.45 15.50 -11.26
CA SER A 415 7.31 14.94 -10.54
C SER A 415 6.04 15.06 -11.39
N VAL A 416 5.37 13.92 -11.60
CA VAL A 416 4.12 13.81 -12.36
C VAL A 416 3.13 13.00 -11.53
N TRP A 417 2.27 13.69 -10.80
CA TRP A 417 1.19 13.06 -10.07
C TRP A 417 0.06 12.68 -11.04
N PRO A 418 -0.61 11.55 -10.87
CA PRO A 418 -1.81 11.23 -11.63
C PRO A 418 -3.05 11.99 -11.11
N LYS A 419 -2.86 13.20 -10.61
CA LYS A 419 -3.82 14.08 -9.96
C LYS A 419 -4.08 15.33 -10.77
N PHE A 420 -5.33 15.73 -10.89
CA PHE A 420 -5.78 16.86 -11.70
C PHE A 420 -6.76 17.73 -10.93
N TYR A 421 -6.55 19.04 -10.92
CA TYR A 421 -7.54 19.99 -10.45
C TYR A 421 -8.60 20.26 -11.51
N ARG A 422 -9.86 20.36 -11.08
CA ARG A 422 -11.01 20.56 -11.97
C ARG A 422 -10.94 21.83 -12.83
N THR A 423 -10.03 22.75 -12.51
CA THR A 423 -9.77 23.98 -13.24
C THR A 423 -8.92 23.78 -14.47
N THR A 424 -8.20 22.66 -14.59
CA THR A 424 -7.29 22.39 -15.71
C THR A 424 -8.04 21.83 -16.92
N GLU A 425 -7.54 22.14 -18.14
CA GLU A 425 -8.07 21.54 -19.36
C GLU A 425 -7.85 20.03 -19.37
N HIS A 426 -6.72 19.55 -18.87
CA HIS A 426 -6.42 18.12 -18.76
C HIS A 426 -7.46 17.37 -17.92
N PHE A 427 -7.92 17.97 -16.80
CA PHE A 427 -9.03 17.39 -16.03
C PHE A 427 -10.29 17.25 -16.88
N LYS A 428 -10.66 18.31 -17.60
CA LYS A 428 -11.88 18.33 -18.42
C LYS A 428 -11.82 17.27 -19.53
N GLU A 429 -10.68 17.08 -20.16
CA GLU A 429 -10.47 16.04 -21.16
C GLU A 429 -10.72 14.63 -20.64
N PHE A 430 -10.28 14.32 -19.40
CA PHE A 430 -10.58 13.05 -18.75
C PHE A 430 -12.04 12.95 -18.32
N ASP A 431 -12.58 14.02 -17.74
CA ASP A 431 -13.93 14.06 -17.18
C ASP A 431 -15.01 13.87 -18.25
N GLU A 432 -14.87 14.56 -19.37
CA GLU A 432 -15.76 14.44 -20.54
C GLU A 432 -15.82 13.02 -21.11
N ARG A 433 -14.76 12.22 -20.90
CA ARG A 433 -14.67 10.83 -21.34
C ARG A 433 -15.07 9.82 -20.25
N GLY A 434 -15.42 10.32 -19.05
CA GLY A 434 -15.76 9.48 -17.90
C GLY A 434 -14.55 8.76 -17.31
N TRP A 435 -13.34 9.32 -17.44
CA TRP A 435 -12.09 8.73 -16.98
C TRP A 435 -11.51 9.39 -15.72
N MET A 436 -12.29 10.23 -15.03
CA MET A 436 -11.95 10.81 -13.73
C MET A 436 -12.75 10.14 -12.61
N TYR A 437 -12.10 9.83 -11.49
CA TYR A 437 -12.80 9.41 -10.28
C TYR A 437 -13.64 10.55 -9.72
N GLN A 438 -14.92 10.28 -9.46
CA GLN A 438 -15.93 11.33 -9.22
C GLN A 438 -16.20 11.63 -7.75
N GLN A 439 -15.90 10.72 -6.81
CA GLN A 439 -16.33 10.88 -5.43
C GLN A 439 -15.72 12.12 -4.76
N ALA A 440 -14.43 12.38 -4.96
CA ALA A 440 -13.76 13.57 -4.42
C ALA A 440 -14.37 14.88 -4.93
N ILE A 441 -14.82 14.88 -6.20
CA ILE A 441 -15.46 16.05 -6.84
C ILE A 441 -16.85 16.29 -6.26
N LYS A 442 -17.65 15.22 -6.11
CA LYS A 442 -19.01 15.28 -5.51
C LYS A 442 -18.96 15.77 -4.07
N ASP A 443 -18.00 15.29 -3.31
CA ASP A 443 -17.83 15.68 -1.90
C ASP A 443 -17.09 17.01 -1.74
N SER A 444 -16.69 17.64 -2.85
CA SER A 444 -15.94 18.90 -2.87
C SER A 444 -14.72 18.89 -1.93
N ILE A 445 -13.95 17.78 -2.00
CA ILE A 445 -12.76 17.62 -1.17
C ILE A 445 -11.71 18.65 -1.59
N CYS A 446 -11.45 19.59 -0.67
CA CYS A 446 -10.40 20.58 -0.86
C CYS A 446 -9.03 19.96 -0.61
N ASP A 447 -8.09 20.31 -1.48
CA ASP A 447 -6.69 19.95 -1.31
C ASP A 447 -6.04 20.80 -0.20
N TRP A 448 -4.96 20.28 0.36
CA TRP A 448 -4.17 20.95 1.39
C TRP A 448 -3.33 22.13 0.87
N THR A 449 -3.12 22.22 -0.45
CA THR A 449 -2.20 23.21 -1.06
C THR A 449 -2.79 24.59 -1.24
N GLY A 450 -4.11 24.77 -1.12
CA GLY A 450 -4.73 26.08 -1.29
C GLY A 450 -6.22 26.13 -0.99
N PRO A 451 -6.80 27.34 -0.85
CA PRO A 451 -8.17 27.51 -0.45
C PRO A 451 -9.13 27.05 -1.56
N GLY A 452 -9.87 25.98 -1.30
CA GLY A 452 -10.93 25.51 -2.19
C GLY A 452 -10.46 24.82 -3.48
N TYR A 453 -9.21 24.40 -3.58
CA TYR A 453 -8.73 23.63 -4.73
C TYR A 453 -9.28 22.21 -4.64
N VAL A 454 -10.06 21.81 -5.64
CA VAL A 454 -10.69 20.50 -5.74
C VAL A 454 -10.13 19.76 -6.93
N GLY A 455 -9.75 18.49 -6.72
CA GLY A 455 -9.21 17.65 -7.76
C GLY A 455 -9.49 16.18 -7.50
N SER A 456 -9.10 15.36 -8.47
CA SER A 456 -9.20 13.91 -8.40
C SER A 456 -8.08 13.25 -9.21
N PHE A 457 -8.10 11.93 -9.28
CA PHE A 457 -7.17 11.11 -10.04
C PHE A 457 -7.87 10.54 -11.27
N TYR A 458 -7.11 10.35 -12.37
CA TYR A 458 -7.65 9.68 -13.54
C TYR A 458 -7.71 8.16 -13.33
N ASP A 459 -8.60 7.49 -14.07
CA ASP A 459 -8.73 6.04 -14.03
C ASP A 459 -7.63 5.36 -14.86
N ALA A 460 -6.53 4.98 -14.20
CA ALA A 460 -5.40 4.32 -14.84
C ALA A 460 -5.72 2.91 -15.36
N TYR A 461 -6.86 2.33 -15.02
CA TYR A 461 -7.29 1.03 -15.57
C TYR A 461 -7.91 1.13 -16.95
N SER A 462 -8.26 2.32 -17.41
CA SER A 462 -8.72 2.58 -18.77
C SER A 462 -7.55 2.74 -19.74
N GLU A 463 -7.45 1.89 -20.78
CA GLU A 463 -6.43 2.03 -21.82
C GLU A 463 -6.50 3.38 -22.54
N GLY A 464 -7.71 3.90 -22.74
CA GLY A 464 -7.91 5.22 -23.34
C GLY A 464 -7.35 6.34 -22.45
N ALA A 465 -7.59 6.22 -21.13
CA ALA A 465 -7.07 7.17 -20.16
C ALA A 465 -5.54 7.11 -20.03
N GLN A 466 -4.94 5.92 -20.09
CA GLN A 466 -3.48 5.75 -20.14
C GLN A 466 -2.87 6.48 -21.34
N LYS A 467 -3.44 6.32 -22.53
CA LYS A 467 -2.97 6.98 -23.74
C LYS A 467 -3.11 8.50 -23.66
N LEU A 468 -4.22 8.99 -23.11
CA LEU A 468 -4.43 10.42 -22.91
C LEU A 468 -3.42 10.99 -21.90
N PHE A 469 -3.18 10.28 -20.79
CA PHE A 469 -2.18 10.70 -19.79
C PHE A 469 -0.78 10.85 -20.40
N TRP A 470 -0.34 9.84 -21.14
CA TRP A 470 0.93 9.93 -21.86
C TRP A 470 0.96 11.08 -22.87
N GLN A 471 -0.11 11.26 -23.65
CA GLN A 471 -0.19 12.34 -24.62
C GLN A 471 -0.02 13.72 -23.97
N GLN A 472 -0.68 13.96 -22.83
CA GLN A 472 -0.53 15.20 -22.06
C GLN A 472 0.91 15.39 -21.55
N LEU A 473 1.53 14.34 -21.02
CA LEU A 473 2.93 14.38 -20.60
C LEU A 473 3.87 14.63 -21.79
N LYS A 474 3.60 14.01 -22.93
CA LYS A 474 4.40 14.18 -24.15
C LYS A 474 4.34 15.62 -24.64
N ASP A 475 3.14 16.18 -24.75
CA ASP A 475 2.92 17.49 -25.35
C ASP A 475 3.43 18.64 -24.46
N HIS A 476 3.51 18.45 -23.16
CA HIS A 476 3.88 19.52 -22.21
C HIS A 476 5.27 19.35 -21.58
N LEU A 477 5.74 18.11 -21.40
CA LEU A 477 6.98 17.84 -20.67
C LEU A 477 8.03 17.08 -21.49
N TYR A 478 7.65 15.98 -22.15
CA TYR A 478 8.64 15.14 -22.86
C TYR A 478 9.36 15.90 -23.98
N HIS A 479 8.65 16.72 -24.74
CA HIS A 479 9.24 17.54 -25.81
C HIS A 479 10.28 18.58 -25.32
N LEU A 480 10.26 18.92 -24.00
CA LEU A 480 11.27 19.76 -23.38
C LEU A 480 12.61 19.04 -23.17
N GLY A 481 12.59 17.69 -23.22
CA GLY A 481 13.76 16.84 -23.00
C GLY A 481 13.86 16.26 -21.59
N ILE A 482 12.74 16.09 -20.89
CA ILE A 482 12.72 15.43 -19.56
C ILE A 482 13.20 13.99 -19.70
N ASP A 483 14.09 13.55 -18.80
CA ASP A 483 14.77 12.25 -18.87
C ASP A 483 14.10 11.16 -18.03
N ALA A 484 13.42 11.54 -16.94
CA ALA A 484 12.82 10.57 -16.02
C ALA A 484 11.53 11.09 -15.36
N TRP A 485 10.71 10.16 -14.89
CA TRP A 485 9.37 10.43 -14.41
C TRP A 485 9.22 9.99 -12.95
N TRP A 486 8.79 10.91 -12.09
CA TRP A 486 8.47 10.61 -10.70
C TRP A 486 6.96 10.60 -10.50
N MET A 487 6.40 9.40 -10.45
CA MET A 487 4.97 9.14 -10.22
C MET A 487 4.69 9.14 -8.71
N ASP A 488 4.60 10.31 -8.11
CA ASP A 488 4.26 10.43 -6.70
C ASP A 488 2.76 10.17 -6.47
N ALA A 489 2.39 9.76 -5.27
CA ALA A 489 1.03 9.49 -4.81
C ALA A 489 0.20 8.50 -5.65
N SER A 490 0.85 7.57 -6.33
CA SER A 490 0.22 6.57 -7.22
C SER A 490 -0.41 5.38 -6.48
N GLU A 491 -0.86 5.54 -5.24
CA GLU A 491 -1.59 4.52 -4.47
C GLU A 491 -3.02 4.21 -4.99
N PRO A 492 -3.87 5.11 -5.51
CA PRO A 492 -3.83 6.57 -5.62
C PRO A 492 -4.19 7.25 -4.29
N ASN A 493 -3.42 8.27 -3.91
CA ASN A 493 -3.70 9.06 -2.73
C ASN A 493 -4.55 10.28 -3.07
N VAL A 494 -5.83 10.07 -3.32
CA VAL A 494 -6.79 11.15 -3.58
C VAL A 494 -6.89 12.04 -2.35
N ARG A 495 -6.84 11.43 -1.15
CA ARG A 495 -6.83 12.08 0.14
C ARG A 495 -6.25 11.15 1.20
N ASP A 496 -5.49 11.70 2.14
CA ASP A 496 -5.09 10.99 3.35
C ASP A 496 -6.33 10.64 4.18
N CYS A 497 -6.59 9.35 4.31
CA CYS A 497 -7.80 8.80 4.90
C CYS A 497 -7.52 7.37 5.39
N THR A 498 -7.90 7.09 6.63
CA THR A 498 -7.77 5.76 7.23
C THR A 498 -9.02 4.91 7.10
N ASP A 499 -10.17 5.52 6.80
CA ASP A 499 -11.40 4.82 6.45
C ASP A 499 -11.25 4.15 5.08
N MET A 500 -11.06 2.85 5.07
CA MET A 500 -10.76 2.09 3.85
C MET A 500 -11.93 2.04 2.88
N ASP A 501 -13.18 2.06 3.36
CA ASP A 501 -14.36 2.04 2.49
C ASP A 501 -14.50 3.38 1.76
N TYR A 502 -14.27 4.48 2.49
CA TYR A 502 -14.26 5.79 1.87
C TYR A 502 -13.09 5.96 0.89
N ARG A 503 -11.92 5.44 1.24
CA ARG A 503 -10.76 5.46 0.36
C ARG A 503 -11.00 4.70 -0.94
N LYS A 504 -11.64 3.51 -0.88
CA LYS A 504 -12.05 2.76 -2.07
C LYS A 504 -13.06 3.56 -2.91
N ALA A 505 -14.04 4.21 -2.26
CA ALA A 505 -15.00 5.06 -2.95
C ALA A 505 -14.34 6.25 -3.68
N LEU A 506 -13.26 6.81 -3.14
CA LEU A 506 -12.49 7.87 -3.79
C LEU A 506 -11.74 7.40 -5.04
N CYS A 507 -11.44 6.11 -5.15
CA CYS A 507 -10.60 5.51 -6.20
C CYS A 507 -11.41 4.68 -7.20
N GLY A 508 -12.73 4.93 -7.34
CA GLY A 508 -13.56 4.13 -8.21
C GLY A 508 -14.89 4.77 -8.61
N PRO A 509 -15.72 3.98 -9.32
CA PRO A 509 -15.38 2.69 -9.92
C PRO A 509 -14.30 2.81 -11.00
N THR A 510 -13.57 1.72 -11.25
CA THR A 510 -12.56 1.65 -12.32
C THR A 510 -13.17 1.14 -13.62
N ALA A 511 -12.47 1.31 -14.75
CA ALA A 511 -12.87 0.76 -16.04
C ALA A 511 -13.00 -0.79 -16.04
N LEU A 512 -12.36 -1.47 -15.07
CA LEU A 512 -12.42 -2.93 -14.94
C LEU A 512 -13.47 -3.42 -13.94
N GLY A 513 -14.04 -2.53 -13.13
CA GLY A 513 -15.04 -2.86 -12.11
C GLY A 513 -14.86 -2.08 -10.80
N PRO A 514 -15.45 -2.55 -9.69
CA PRO A 514 -15.44 -1.83 -8.44
C PRO A 514 -14.02 -1.67 -7.89
N SER A 515 -13.73 -0.52 -7.26
CA SER A 515 -12.42 -0.25 -6.68
C SER A 515 -12.03 -1.27 -5.60
N THR A 516 -12.99 -1.82 -4.85
CA THR A 516 -12.74 -2.92 -3.90
C THR A 516 -12.00 -4.07 -4.55
N LYS A 517 -12.33 -4.43 -5.79
CA LYS A 517 -11.68 -5.53 -6.53
C LYS A 517 -10.30 -5.15 -7.08
N TYR A 518 -10.09 -3.89 -7.47
CA TYR A 518 -8.89 -3.43 -8.17
C TYR A 518 -8.04 -2.44 -7.34
N PHE A 519 -8.19 -2.42 -6.04
CA PHE A 519 -7.67 -1.39 -5.14
C PHE A 519 -6.14 -1.22 -5.18
N ASN A 520 -5.39 -2.32 -5.36
CA ASN A 520 -3.93 -2.31 -5.17
C ASN A 520 -3.09 -2.13 -6.44
N ALA A 521 -3.67 -2.26 -7.63
CA ALA A 521 -2.88 -2.32 -8.87
C ALA A 521 -2.77 -0.97 -9.62
N TYR A 522 -3.25 0.13 -9.04
CA TYR A 522 -3.26 1.44 -9.70
C TYR A 522 -1.86 1.88 -10.15
N SER A 523 -0.85 1.79 -9.27
CA SER A 523 0.52 2.20 -9.59
C SER A 523 1.14 1.39 -10.74
N LEU A 524 0.80 0.10 -10.83
CA LEU A 524 1.21 -0.75 -11.96
C LEU A 524 0.64 -0.23 -13.28
N MET A 525 -0.64 0.15 -13.29
CA MET A 525 -1.33 0.66 -14.48
C MET A 525 -0.85 2.07 -14.86
N ASN A 526 -0.58 2.91 -13.87
CA ASN A 526 -0.02 4.24 -14.10
C ASN A 526 1.42 4.18 -14.66
N ALA A 527 2.25 3.27 -14.12
CA ALA A 527 3.59 3.03 -14.65
C ALA A 527 3.57 2.48 -16.09
N LYS A 528 2.60 1.59 -16.38
CA LYS A 528 2.37 1.10 -17.75
C LYS A 528 2.10 2.24 -18.72
N ALA A 529 1.25 3.19 -18.35
CA ALA A 529 0.87 4.32 -19.21
C ALA A 529 2.10 5.12 -19.70
N ILE A 530 2.99 5.47 -18.78
CA ILE A 530 4.21 6.22 -19.13
C ILE A 530 5.20 5.33 -19.89
N TYR A 531 5.44 4.11 -19.40
CA TYR A 531 6.42 3.21 -20.02
C TYR A 531 6.08 2.87 -21.47
N GLU A 532 4.85 2.39 -21.71
CA GLU A 532 4.41 1.99 -23.04
C GLU A 532 4.32 3.19 -23.96
N GLY A 533 3.79 4.33 -23.50
CA GLY A 533 3.71 5.55 -24.28
C GLY A 533 5.08 6.05 -24.71
N LEU A 534 6.07 6.09 -23.80
CA LEU A 534 7.43 6.50 -24.16
C LEU A 534 8.10 5.51 -25.11
N ARG A 535 7.89 4.20 -24.90
CA ARG A 535 8.45 3.16 -25.77
C ARG A 535 7.83 3.14 -27.18
N GLU A 536 6.57 3.57 -27.32
CA GLU A 536 5.95 3.78 -28.64
C GLU A 536 6.57 5.00 -29.34
N GLU A 537 6.86 6.06 -28.59
CA GLU A 537 7.47 7.29 -29.14
C GLU A 537 8.95 7.13 -29.48
N ASP A 538 9.72 6.53 -28.58
CA ASP A 538 11.15 6.30 -28.74
C ASP A 538 11.52 4.86 -28.31
N PRO A 539 11.50 3.90 -29.25
CA PRO A 539 11.83 2.51 -28.99
C PRO A 539 13.25 2.27 -28.48
N ASP A 540 14.18 3.17 -28.69
CA ASP A 540 15.60 3.02 -28.33
C ASP A 540 15.92 3.60 -26.95
N THR A 541 15.09 4.50 -26.44
CA THR A 541 15.29 5.12 -25.12
C THR A 541 15.06 4.12 -23.98
N ARG A 542 15.99 4.12 -23.03
CA ARG A 542 15.83 3.42 -21.74
C ARG A 542 15.03 4.29 -20.79
N VAL A 543 13.86 3.79 -20.40
CA VAL A 543 12.96 4.48 -19.47
C VAL A 543 13.46 4.36 -18.05
N PHE A 544 13.28 5.40 -17.24
CA PHE A 544 13.41 5.34 -15.79
C PHE A 544 12.23 6.05 -15.11
N GLN A 545 11.60 5.36 -14.19
CA GLN A 545 10.48 5.85 -13.42
C GLN A 545 10.71 5.59 -11.93
N LEU A 546 10.18 6.46 -11.08
CA LEU A 546 10.19 6.35 -9.62
C LEU A 546 8.76 6.49 -9.10
N THR A 547 8.36 5.66 -8.15
CA THR A 547 7.05 5.74 -7.49
C THR A 547 7.14 5.34 -6.02
N ARG A 548 6.28 5.87 -5.15
CA ARG A 548 6.20 5.44 -3.75
C ARG A 548 5.20 4.30 -3.52
N SER A 549 4.57 3.84 -4.57
CA SER A 549 3.60 2.75 -4.57
C SER A 549 3.97 1.72 -5.62
N GLY A 550 3.63 0.46 -5.40
CA GLY A 550 3.97 -0.60 -6.36
C GLY A 550 3.10 -1.84 -6.18
N PHE A 551 3.10 -2.68 -7.22
CA PHE A 551 2.41 -3.95 -7.22
C PHE A 551 3.23 -5.00 -7.98
N SER A 552 2.82 -6.29 -7.92
CA SER A 552 3.51 -7.36 -8.65
C SER A 552 3.64 -7.04 -10.14
N GLY A 553 4.84 -7.19 -10.68
CA GLY A 553 5.12 -6.92 -12.09
C GLY A 553 5.55 -5.48 -12.42
N LEU A 554 5.59 -4.57 -11.44
CA LEU A 554 5.97 -3.17 -11.65
C LEU A 554 7.37 -3.04 -12.30
N GLN A 555 8.30 -3.95 -11.97
CA GLN A 555 9.67 -3.95 -12.50
C GLN A 555 9.72 -4.00 -14.03
N ARG A 556 8.73 -4.61 -14.70
CA ARG A 556 8.71 -4.70 -16.17
C ARG A 556 8.53 -3.36 -16.88
N TYR A 557 8.05 -2.37 -16.15
CA TYR A 557 7.88 -0.99 -16.62
C TYR A 557 9.03 -0.07 -16.19
N SER A 558 10.22 -0.65 -15.91
CA SER A 558 11.43 0.13 -15.54
C SER A 558 11.22 1.09 -14.37
N THR A 559 10.47 0.64 -13.38
CA THR A 559 10.04 1.47 -12.24
C THR A 559 10.72 1.01 -10.96
N ALA A 560 11.35 1.96 -10.27
CA ALA A 560 11.86 1.81 -8.91
C ALA A 560 10.86 2.35 -7.88
N THR A 561 10.96 1.90 -6.63
CA THR A 561 10.15 2.39 -5.52
C THR A 561 11.04 3.02 -4.45
N TRP A 562 10.48 3.95 -3.68
CA TRP A 562 11.09 4.46 -2.46
C TRP A 562 10.10 4.35 -1.29
N SER A 563 10.60 4.58 -0.07
CA SER A 563 9.82 4.38 1.16
C SER A 563 8.92 5.58 1.56
N GLY A 564 8.80 6.56 0.69
CA GLY A 564 8.04 7.78 0.98
C GLY A 564 8.84 8.87 1.65
#